data_20a9be2682f897973214165710081ec9
#
_entry.id   20a9be2682f897973214165710081ec9
#
_cell.length_a   1.000
_cell.length_b   1.000
_cell.length_c   1.000
_cell.angle_alpha   90.00
_cell.angle_beta   90.00
_cell.angle_gamma   90.00
#
_symmetry.space_group_name_H-M   'P 1'
#
loop_
_entity.id
_entity.type
_entity.pdbx_description
1 polymer ?
#
loop_
_entity_poly.entity_id
_entity_poly.type
_entity_poly.pdbx_seq_one_letter_code
_entity_poly.pdbx_strand_id
1 'polypeptide(L)'
;MWIENDVHCYLLQKFLVPPDVPHGATSKNKEYINQMSSQSIQWFPGHMHKARKEIEEAMPKVDVIIEVLDARIPFSSENPLIKSFRETNDGKPVVKVLNKRDLADPEMTQLWINHLEKEQGVKAIAITTENLNEVNQIMDLCRKLAPQREEAGKKIRTMIMGIPNVGKSTIINALAGRTVAITGNQPAVTRQQQRINLDNGILLSDTPGILWPKVENPHSGFRLAATGAIKDTAMDYIDVGFFSIEYLIKAYPDLIKARYNLDDDLPESAIELIEEIGRKRGCLKGGGRVDLHKASVILINELRNGTLGNITLEHPDMITEELINVAIASERKTEEKIKKKEERRKRYLKNKR
;
A
#
# COMPACT_ATOMS: atom_id res chain seq x y z
N MET A 1 -17.68 16.97 -22.71
CA MET A 1 -16.31 17.48 -22.79
C MET A 1 -15.99 18.64 -21.81
N TRP A 2 -16.97 19.35 -21.20
CA TRP A 2 -16.75 20.41 -20.20
C TRP A 2 -16.93 19.93 -18.74
N ILE A 3 -17.67 18.85 -18.49
CA ILE A 3 -17.97 18.34 -17.14
C ILE A 3 -16.82 17.46 -16.60
N GLU A 4 -16.07 16.77 -17.45
CA GLU A 4 -14.92 15.95 -17.02
C GLU A 4 -13.73 16.79 -16.52
N ASN A 5 -13.54 18.00 -17.05
CA ASN A 5 -12.45 18.89 -16.61
C ASN A 5 -12.69 19.48 -15.21
N ASP A 6 -13.96 19.76 -14.84
CA ASP A 6 -14.27 20.34 -13.54
C ASP A 6 -14.14 19.34 -12.40
N VAL A 7 -14.54 18.08 -12.61
CA VAL A 7 -14.39 17.01 -11.62
C VAL A 7 -12.89 16.68 -11.43
N HIS A 8 -12.15 16.63 -12.54
CA HIS A 8 -10.69 16.38 -12.48
C HIS A 8 -9.96 17.54 -11.78
N CYS A 9 -10.32 18.79 -12.05
CA CYS A 9 -9.77 19.97 -11.38
C CYS A 9 -10.13 20.03 -9.88
N TYR A 10 -11.36 19.66 -9.52
CA TYR A 10 -11.81 19.59 -8.13
C TYR A 10 -11.08 18.49 -7.35
N LEU A 11 -10.92 17.30 -7.97
CA LEU A 11 -10.16 16.19 -7.38
C LEU A 11 -8.67 16.54 -7.24
N LEU A 12 -8.08 17.19 -8.25
CA LEU A 12 -6.70 17.67 -8.18
C LEU A 12 -6.50 18.68 -7.03
N GLN A 13 -7.41 19.63 -6.85
CA GLN A 13 -7.33 20.56 -5.71
C GLN A 13 -7.48 19.88 -4.36
N LYS A 14 -8.28 18.81 -4.28
CA LYS A 14 -8.50 18.05 -3.06
C LYS A 14 -7.29 17.18 -2.66
N PHE A 15 -6.51 16.68 -3.64
CA PHE A 15 -5.45 15.69 -3.42
C PHE A 15 -4.02 16.17 -3.74
N LEU A 16 -3.86 17.27 -4.48
CA LEU A 16 -2.57 17.80 -4.96
C LEU A 16 -1.90 18.81 -4.01
N VAL A 17 -2.35 18.95 -2.78
CA VAL A 17 -1.57 19.78 -1.84
C VAL A 17 -0.46 18.91 -1.28
N PRO A 18 0.83 19.16 -1.65
CA PRO A 18 1.94 18.54 -0.95
C PRO A 18 1.83 18.91 0.53
N PRO A 19 2.38 18.13 1.45
CA PRO A 19 2.49 18.53 2.84
C PRO A 19 3.47 19.71 2.95
N ASP A 20 3.03 20.89 2.52
CA ASP A 20 3.68 22.14 2.92
C ASP A 20 3.56 22.22 4.43
N VAL A 21 4.71 22.37 5.07
CA VAL A 21 4.79 22.60 6.51
C VAL A 21 3.85 23.78 6.83
N PRO A 22 2.80 23.59 7.62
CA PRO A 22 1.83 24.63 7.89
C PRO A 22 2.56 25.89 8.40
N HIS A 23 2.29 27.05 7.82
CA HIS A 23 2.88 28.33 8.23
C HIS A 23 2.56 28.75 9.69
N GLY A 24 1.76 27.94 10.41
CA GLY A 24 1.39 28.10 11.82
C GLY A 24 1.95 27.06 12.77
N ALA A 25 2.71 26.04 12.28
CA ALA A 25 3.23 25.00 13.16
C ALA A 25 4.24 25.58 14.17
N THR A 26 4.02 25.30 15.47
CA THR A 26 4.98 25.64 16.52
C THR A 26 6.32 24.96 16.24
N SER A 27 7.43 25.51 16.77
CA SER A 27 8.78 24.95 16.57
C SER A 27 8.87 23.46 16.90
N LYS A 28 8.12 22.98 17.89
CA LYS A 28 8.02 21.54 18.28
C LYS A 28 7.32 20.70 17.22
N ASN A 29 6.28 21.22 16.58
CA ASN A 29 5.57 20.50 15.51
C ASN A 29 6.46 20.36 14.27
N LYS A 30 7.24 21.41 13.92
CA LYS A 30 8.23 21.35 12.82
C LYS A 30 9.34 20.35 13.09
N GLU A 31 9.84 20.28 14.32
CA GLU A 31 10.87 19.31 14.73
C GLU A 31 10.34 17.87 14.66
N TYR A 32 9.10 17.62 15.11
CA TYR A 32 8.46 16.31 15.07
C TYR A 32 8.21 15.85 13.62
N ILE A 33 7.67 16.71 12.77
CA ILE A 33 7.45 16.42 11.34
C ILE A 33 8.77 16.15 10.62
N ASN A 34 9.83 16.91 10.91
CA ASN A 34 11.16 16.67 10.34
C ASN A 34 11.79 15.36 10.83
N GLN A 35 11.53 14.93 12.06
CA GLN A 35 11.95 13.62 12.56
C GLN A 35 11.17 12.48 11.89
N MET A 36 9.86 12.59 11.69
CA MET A 36 9.05 11.62 10.99
C MET A 36 9.50 11.42 9.54
N SER A 37 9.80 12.51 8.81
CA SER A 37 10.30 12.45 7.42
C SER A 37 11.64 11.73 7.29
N SER A 38 12.39 11.55 8.37
CA SER A 38 13.67 10.82 8.40
C SER A 38 13.53 9.34 8.74
N GLN A 39 12.39 8.90 9.28
CA GLN A 39 12.14 7.50 9.66
C GLN A 39 11.45 6.75 8.52
N SER A 40 12.12 5.76 7.95
CA SER A 40 11.50 4.84 7.01
C SER A 40 11.03 3.58 7.75
N ILE A 41 9.73 3.29 7.72
CA ILE A 41 9.20 2.04 8.25
C ILE A 41 9.66 0.91 7.32
N GLN A 42 10.41 -0.05 7.86
CA GLN A 42 10.93 -1.19 7.11
C GLN A 42 10.63 -2.49 7.84
N TRP A 43 10.09 -3.44 7.11
CA TRP A 43 9.79 -4.76 7.65
C TRP A 43 9.99 -5.84 6.57
N PHE A 44 11.11 -6.56 6.67
CA PHE A 44 11.45 -7.64 5.74
C PHE A 44 12.05 -8.82 6.49
N PRO A 45 11.22 -9.69 7.11
CA PRO A 45 11.69 -10.87 7.85
C PRO A 45 12.39 -11.88 6.94
N GLY A 46 13.30 -12.67 7.52
CA GLY A 46 14.16 -13.61 6.79
C GLY A 46 13.43 -14.65 5.92
N HIS A 47 12.19 -15.06 6.28
CA HIS A 47 11.40 -15.98 5.46
C HIS A 47 11.00 -15.38 4.10
N MET A 48 10.95 -14.06 3.95
CA MET A 48 10.65 -13.41 2.68
C MET A 48 11.79 -13.54 1.67
N HIS A 49 13.04 -13.67 2.11
CA HIS A 49 14.17 -13.98 1.22
C HIS A 49 14.01 -15.35 0.54
N LYS A 50 13.60 -16.36 1.33
CA LYS A 50 13.35 -17.71 0.80
C LYS A 50 12.20 -17.70 -0.20
N ALA A 51 11.09 -17.06 0.17
CA ALA A 51 9.91 -16.95 -0.69
C ALA A 51 10.23 -16.25 -2.03
N ARG A 52 11.05 -15.18 -2.00
CA ARG A 52 11.50 -14.51 -3.21
C ARG A 52 12.23 -15.48 -4.16
N LYS A 53 13.19 -16.25 -3.66
CA LYS A 53 13.95 -17.22 -4.46
C LYS A 53 13.02 -18.28 -5.08
N GLU A 54 12.09 -18.83 -4.30
CA GLU A 54 11.12 -19.82 -4.77
C GLU A 54 10.22 -19.25 -5.91
N ILE A 55 9.85 -17.97 -5.81
CA ILE A 55 9.07 -17.27 -6.83
C ILE A 55 9.92 -17.09 -8.11
N GLU A 56 11.17 -16.64 -7.99
CA GLU A 56 12.10 -16.49 -9.12
C GLU A 56 12.27 -17.81 -9.89
N GLU A 57 12.42 -18.93 -9.20
CA GLU A 57 12.56 -20.27 -9.80
C GLU A 57 11.26 -20.77 -10.49
N ALA A 58 10.10 -20.39 -9.98
CA ALA A 58 8.80 -20.80 -10.53
C ALA A 58 8.32 -19.89 -11.69
N MET A 59 8.74 -18.65 -11.73
CA MET A 59 8.25 -17.61 -12.65
C MET A 59 8.32 -17.99 -14.14
N PRO A 60 9.36 -18.66 -14.66
CA PRO A 60 9.41 -19.06 -16.07
C PRO A 60 8.24 -19.98 -16.49
N LYS A 61 7.65 -20.71 -15.56
CA LYS A 61 6.55 -21.65 -15.82
C LYS A 61 5.17 -21.03 -15.70
N VAL A 62 5.07 -19.79 -15.26
CA VAL A 62 3.82 -19.05 -15.07
C VAL A 62 3.37 -18.46 -16.40
N ASP A 63 2.07 -18.52 -16.70
CA ASP A 63 1.47 -17.95 -17.91
C ASP A 63 0.88 -16.55 -17.61
N VAL A 64 0.22 -16.38 -16.45
CA VAL A 64 -0.38 -15.13 -15.99
C VAL A 64 -0.08 -14.91 -14.50
N ILE A 65 0.31 -13.71 -14.13
CA ILE A 65 0.47 -13.30 -12.73
C ILE A 65 -0.87 -12.71 -12.24
N ILE A 66 -1.28 -13.06 -11.02
CA ILE A 66 -2.37 -12.39 -10.31
C ILE A 66 -1.74 -11.61 -9.18
N GLU A 67 -1.66 -10.29 -9.32
CA GLU A 67 -1.15 -9.40 -8.29
C GLU A 67 -2.29 -8.83 -7.47
N VAL A 68 -2.36 -9.19 -6.17
CA VAL A 68 -3.39 -8.72 -5.26
C VAL A 68 -2.89 -7.47 -4.54
N LEU A 69 -3.60 -6.38 -4.74
CA LEU A 69 -3.37 -5.06 -4.16
C LEU A 69 -4.45 -4.74 -3.12
N ASP A 70 -4.16 -3.86 -2.18
CA ASP A 70 -5.18 -3.27 -1.29
C ASP A 70 -5.75 -2.02 -1.98
N ALA A 71 -7.04 -1.99 -2.25
CA ALA A 71 -7.72 -0.91 -2.96
C ALA A 71 -7.58 0.47 -2.27
N ARG A 72 -7.27 0.50 -0.98
CA ARG A 72 -7.02 1.73 -0.20
C ARG A 72 -5.64 2.33 -0.46
N ILE A 73 -4.69 1.51 -0.94
CA ILE A 73 -3.28 1.87 -1.17
C ILE A 73 -2.74 1.16 -2.43
N PRO A 74 -3.32 1.36 -3.62
CA PRO A 74 -2.98 0.57 -4.81
C PRO A 74 -1.49 0.60 -5.16
N PHE A 75 -0.87 1.78 -5.19
CA PHE A 75 0.56 1.93 -5.48
C PHE A 75 1.44 1.35 -4.37
N SER A 76 1.19 1.73 -3.11
CA SER A 76 2.02 1.27 -1.99
C SER A 76 1.90 -0.23 -1.73
N SER A 77 0.84 -0.89 -2.20
CA SER A 77 0.68 -2.34 -2.14
C SER A 77 1.24 -3.07 -3.36
N GLU A 78 1.60 -2.36 -4.42
CA GLU A 78 2.27 -2.92 -5.60
C GLU A 78 3.71 -3.33 -5.25
N ASN A 79 4.08 -4.57 -5.57
CA ASN A 79 5.40 -5.08 -5.23
C ASN A 79 6.39 -4.88 -6.39
N PRO A 80 7.42 -4.03 -6.26
CA PRO A 80 8.40 -3.78 -7.31
C PRO A 80 9.09 -5.03 -7.84
N LEU A 81 9.18 -6.10 -7.04
CA LEU A 81 9.73 -7.38 -7.48
C LEU A 81 8.89 -8.02 -8.58
N ILE A 82 7.57 -7.84 -8.58
CA ILE A 82 6.68 -8.38 -9.62
C ILE A 82 7.00 -7.70 -10.96
N LYS A 83 7.18 -6.38 -10.95
CA LYS A 83 7.60 -5.63 -12.14
C LYS A 83 8.94 -6.15 -12.68
N SER A 84 9.95 -6.31 -11.82
CA SER A 84 11.25 -6.88 -12.17
C SER A 84 11.13 -8.30 -12.74
N PHE A 85 10.27 -9.15 -12.15
CA PHE A 85 10.05 -10.50 -12.66
C PHE A 85 9.38 -10.51 -14.03
N ARG A 86 8.48 -9.56 -14.30
CA ARG A 86 7.88 -9.41 -15.65
C ARG A 86 8.91 -9.02 -16.68
N GLU A 87 9.73 -8.03 -16.38
CA GLU A 87 10.77 -7.52 -17.28
C GLU A 87 11.78 -8.59 -17.66
N THR A 88 12.11 -9.48 -16.71
CA THR A 88 13.06 -10.59 -16.94
C THR A 88 12.43 -11.85 -17.57
N ASN A 89 11.10 -11.91 -17.73
CA ASN A 89 10.35 -13.06 -18.24
C ASN A 89 9.38 -12.68 -19.37
N ASP A 90 9.86 -12.01 -20.39
CA ASP A 90 9.13 -11.68 -21.64
C ASP A 90 7.83 -10.87 -21.43
N GLY A 91 7.82 -9.99 -20.43
CA GLY A 91 6.68 -9.11 -20.19
C GLY A 91 5.38 -9.85 -19.83
N LYS A 92 5.47 -10.88 -18.98
CA LYS A 92 4.31 -11.70 -18.60
C LYS A 92 3.08 -10.87 -18.26
N PRO A 93 1.89 -11.27 -18.74
CA PRO A 93 0.66 -10.56 -18.44
C PRO A 93 0.28 -10.67 -16.97
N VAL A 94 -0.37 -9.61 -16.46
CA VAL A 94 -0.78 -9.48 -15.06
C VAL A 94 -2.24 -9.10 -14.95
N VAL A 95 -2.96 -9.78 -14.05
CA VAL A 95 -4.24 -9.30 -13.52
C VAL A 95 -3.96 -8.63 -12.18
N LYS A 96 -4.14 -7.31 -12.09
CA LYS A 96 -4.06 -6.55 -10.85
C LYS A 96 -5.43 -6.52 -10.18
N VAL A 97 -5.51 -7.11 -9.00
CA VAL A 97 -6.75 -7.26 -8.23
C VAL A 97 -6.73 -6.29 -7.06
N LEU A 98 -7.50 -5.21 -7.15
CA LEU A 98 -7.70 -4.24 -6.08
C LEU A 98 -8.73 -4.84 -5.11
N ASN A 99 -8.25 -5.57 -4.11
CA ASN A 99 -9.08 -6.20 -3.09
C ASN A 99 -9.49 -5.22 -1.99
N LYS A 100 -10.52 -5.54 -1.21
CA LYS A 100 -11.12 -4.70 -0.17
C LYS A 100 -11.70 -3.40 -0.72
N ARG A 101 -12.29 -3.45 -1.91
CA ARG A 101 -12.93 -2.29 -2.52
C ARG A 101 -14.07 -1.72 -1.67
N ASP A 102 -14.67 -2.56 -0.84
CA ASP A 102 -15.68 -2.22 0.17
C ASP A 102 -15.17 -1.22 1.24
N LEU A 103 -13.84 -1.14 1.43
CA LEU A 103 -13.19 -0.21 2.36
C LEU A 103 -12.57 1.01 1.65
N ALA A 104 -12.53 1.01 0.31
CA ALA A 104 -11.89 2.03 -0.49
C ALA A 104 -12.90 3.02 -1.10
N ASP A 105 -12.44 4.21 -1.40
CA ASP A 105 -13.20 5.22 -2.13
C ASP A 105 -13.50 4.72 -3.55
N PRO A 106 -14.79 4.64 -3.97
CA PRO A 106 -15.15 4.09 -5.28
C PRO A 106 -14.60 4.92 -6.47
N GLU A 107 -14.58 6.25 -6.36
CA GLU A 107 -14.09 7.13 -7.42
C GLU A 107 -12.58 6.98 -7.59
N MET A 108 -11.84 6.96 -6.46
CA MET A 108 -10.41 6.70 -6.48
C MET A 108 -10.08 5.30 -7.02
N THR A 109 -10.89 4.30 -6.65
CA THR A 109 -10.73 2.92 -7.15
C THR A 109 -10.83 2.88 -8.66
N GLN A 110 -11.80 3.58 -9.27
CA GLN A 110 -11.95 3.63 -10.73
C GLN A 110 -10.80 4.38 -11.39
N LEU A 111 -10.31 5.48 -10.81
CA LEU A 111 -9.15 6.20 -11.32
C LEU A 111 -7.89 5.30 -11.31
N TRP A 112 -7.70 4.51 -10.26
CA TRP A 112 -6.60 3.56 -10.18
C TRP A 112 -6.70 2.43 -11.21
N ILE A 113 -7.89 1.85 -11.44
CA ILE A 113 -8.08 0.86 -12.51
C ILE A 113 -7.65 1.44 -13.85
N ASN A 114 -8.14 2.63 -14.20
CA ASN A 114 -7.81 3.31 -15.45
C ASN A 114 -6.30 3.64 -15.56
N HIS A 115 -5.66 3.96 -14.42
CA HIS A 115 -4.22 4.22 -14.37
C HIS A 115 -3.40 2.95 -14.61
N LEU A 116 -3.74 1.86 -13.93
CA LEU A 116 -3.01 0.59 -13.99
C LEU A 116 -3.13 -0.09 -15.37
N GLU A 117 -4.28 0.03 -16.03
CA GLU A 117 -4.50 -0.55 -17.36
C GLU A 117 -3.80 0.21 -18.51
N LYS A 118 -3.17 1.37 -18.24
CA LYS A 118 -2.29 2.03 -19.22
C LYS A 118 -1.05 1.20 -19.53
N GLU A 119 -0.64 0.32 -18.61
CA GLU A 119 0.52 -0.55 -18.79
C GLU A 119 0.15 -1.74 -19.69
N GLN A 120 0.95 -1.98 -20.72
CA GLN A 120 0.72 -3.08 -21.67
C GLN A 120 0.75 -4.45 -20.98
N GLY A 121 -0.23 -5.31 -21.28
CA GLY A 121 -0.33 -6.66 -20.71
C GLY A 121 -0.89 -6.66 -19.27
N VAL A 122 -1.43 -5.53 -18.79
CA VAL A 122 -2.10 -5.42 -17.50
C VAL A 122 -3.60 -5.33 -17.69
N LYS A 123 -4.33 -6.06 -16.87
CA LYS A 123 -5.77 -5.90 -16.61
C LYS A 123 -5.98 -5.67 -15.14
N ALA A 124 -6.92 -4.79 -14.80
CA ALA A 124 -7.23 -4.46 -13.42
C ALA A 124 -8.71 -4.69 -13.10
N ILE A 125 -8.98 -5.14 -11.89
CA ILE A 125 -10.34 -5.33 -11.37
C ILE A 125 -10.37 -5.00 -9.88
N ALA A 126 -11.43 -4.34 -9.43
CA ALA A 126 -11.67 -4.13 -8.00
C ALA A 126 -12.71 -5.13 -7.51
N ILE A 127 -12.44 -5.76 -6.37
CA ILE A 127 -13.30 -6.80 -5.79
C ILE A 127 -13.45 -6.64 -4.28
N THR A 128 -14.51 -7.24 -3.75
CA THR A 128 -14.57 -7.70 -2.36
C THR A 128 -14.68 -9.23 -2.34
N THR A 129 -14.01 -9.87 -1.38
CA THR A 129 -14.06 -11.33 -1.24
C THR A 129 -15.42 -11.86 -0.81
N GLU A 130 -16.33 -10.99 -0.39
CA GLU A 130 -17.73 -11.32 -0.08
C GLU A 130 -18.58 -11.53 -1.34
N ASN A 131 -18.16 -10.98 -2.49
CA ASN A 131 -18.83 -11.13 -3.77
C ASN A 131 -18.13 -12.16 -4.66
N LEU A 132 -18.59 -13.41 -4.63
CA LEU A 132 -18.02 -14.51 -5.41
C LEU A 132 -18.06 -14.28 -6.94
N ASN A 133 -19.03 -13.52 -7.44
CA ASN A 133 -19.09 -13.19 -8.87
C ASN A 133 -17.92 -12.30 -9.29
N GLU A 134 -17.55 -11.33 -8.46
CA GLU A 134 -16.36 -10.48 -8.71
C GLU A 134 -15.07 -11.30 -8.63
N VAL A 135 -14.98 -12.18 -7.64
CA VAL A 135 -13.81 -13.06 -7.48
C VAL A 135 -13.62 -13.96 -8.70
N ASN A 136 -14.71 -14.52 -9.24
CA ASN A 136 -14.65 -15.38 -10.42
C ASN A 136 -14.22 -14.65 -11.70
N GLN A 137 -14.49 -13.35 -11.83
CA GLN A 137 -14.03 -12.55 -12.97
C GLN A 137 -12.49 -12.48 -13.08
N ILE A 138 -11.76 -12.70 -11.99
CA ILE A 138 -10.29 -12.83 -12.03
C ILE A 138 -9.88 -13.95 -13.01
N MET A 139 -10.60 -15.07 -12.98
CA MET A 139 -10.30 -16.22 -13.86
C MET A 139 -10.60 -15.91 -15.32
N ASP A 140 -11.67 -15.15 -15.60
CA ASP A 140 -12.02 -14.73 -16.95
C ASP A 140 -10.97 -13.77 -17.52
N LEU A 141 -10.42 -12.87 -16.68
CA LEU A 141 -9.30 -12.03 -17.07
C LEU A 141 -8.02 -12.84 -17.34
N CYS A 142 -7.74 -13.87 -16.56
CA CYS A 142 -6.61 -14.77 -16.81
C CYS A 142 -6.74 -15.49 -18.16
N ARG A 143 -7.96 -15.96 -18.55
CA ARG A 143 -8.23 -16.57 -19.86
C ARG A 143 -8.01 -15.56 -20.99
N LYS A 144 -8.52 -14.34 -20.86
CA LYS A 144 -8.33 -13.26 -21.84
C LYS A 144 -6.85 -12.90 -22.06
N LEU A 145 -6.02 -13.06 -21.03
CA LEU A 145 -4.58 -12.73 -21.10
C LEU A 145 -3.70 -13.91 -21.58
N ALA A 146 -4.23 -15.15 -21.61
CA ALA A 146 -3.51 -16.33 -22.08
C ALA A 146 -4.37 -17.20 -23.03
N PRO A 147 -4.95 -16.65 -24.11
CA PRO A 147 -5.87 -17.36 -24.98
C PRO A 147 -5.23 -18.58 -25.67
N GLN A 148 -3.93 -18.52 -26.00
CA GLN A 148 -3.20 -19.61 -26.63
C GLN A 148 -3.17 -20.89 -25.79
N ARG A 149 -3.29 -20.78 -24.46
CA ARG A 149 -3.34 -21.93 -23.55
C ARG A 149 -4.70 -22.63 -23.63
N GLU A 150 -5.75 -21.83 -23.64
CA GLU A 150 -7.12 -22.31 -23.72
C GLU A 150 -7.39 -22.99 -25.07
N GLU A 151 -6.99 -22.35 -26.17
CA GLU A 151 -7.06 -22.91 -27.54
C GLU A 151 -6.28 -24.23 -27.69
N ALA A 152 -5.15 -24.35 -27.00
CA ALA A 152 -4.36 -25.57 -26.98
C ALA A 152 -4.91 -26.68 -26.03
N GLY A 153 -6.04 -26.46 -25.35
CA GLY A 153 -6.61 -27.34 -24.34
C GLY A 153 -5.72 -27.58 -23.13
N LYS A 154 -4.80 -26.63 -22.84
CA LYS A 154 -3.84 -26.73 -21.73
C LYS A 154 -4.28 -25.87 -20.57
N LYS A 155 -4.02 -26.31 -19.35
CA LYS A 155 -4.29 -25.50 -18.15
C LYS A 155 -3.46 -24.21 -18.16
N ILE A 156 -4.10 -23.10 -17.80
CA ILE A 156 -3.43 -21.82 -17.59
C ILE A 156 -2.77 -21.88 -16.22
N ARG A 157 -1.46 -21.68 -16.18
CA ARG A 157 -0.66 -21.69 -14.94
C ARG A 157 -0.59 -20.27 -14.42
N THR A 158 -1.26 -20.01 -13.31
CA THR A 158 -1.28 -18.72 -12.66
C THR A 158 -0.49 -18.75 -11.36
N MET A 159 0.07 -17.61 -10.99
CA MET A 159 0.71 -17.39 -9.69
C MET A 159 0.06 -16.18 -9.02
N ILE A 160 -0.48 -16.40 -7.81
CA ILE A 160 -1.05 -15.31 -7.03
C ILE A 160 0.02 -14.74 -6.11
N MET A 161 0.20 -13.42 -6.18
CA MET A 161 1.24 -12.68 -5.46
C MET A 161 0.63 -11.44 -4.80
N GLY A 162 1.35 -10.85 -3.88
CA GLY A 162 0.99 -9.59 -3.22
C GLY A 162 1.56 -9.50 -1.81
N ILE A 163 1.39 -8.34 -1.21
CA ILE A 163 1.87 -8.04 0.14
C ILE A 163 1.15 -8.87 1.22
N PRO A 164 1.68 -8.91 2.46
CA PRO A 164 0.97 -9.51 3.58
C PRO A 164 -0.40 -8.85 3.83
N ASN A 165 -1.35 -9.61 4.34
CA ASN A 165 -2.71 -9.16 4.74
C ASN A 165 -3.57 -8.49 3.65
N VAL A 166 -3.20 -8.62 2.38
CA VAL A 166 -3.97 -8.06 1.25
C VAL A 166 -5.18 -8.93 0.87
N GLY A 167 -5.31 -10.14 1.43
CA GLY A 167 -6.44 -11.04 1.23
C GLY A 167 -6.20 -12.17 0.22
N LYS A 168 -4.95 -12.48 -0.17
CA LYS A 168 -4.63 -13.59 -1.09
C LYS A 168 -5.27 -14.92 -0.71
N SER A 169 -5.07 -15.37 0.52
CA SER A 169 -5.61 -16.65 1.01
C SER A 169 -7.14 -16.69 0.98
N THR A 170 -7.80 -15.55 1.23
CA THR A 170 -9.26 -15.45 1.14
C THR A 170 -9.73 -15.58 -0.30
N ILE A 171 -9.07 -14.89 -1.25
CA ILE A 171 -9.36 -15.02 -2.69
C ILE A 171 -9.13 -16.46 -3.16
N ILE A 172 -8.04 -17.10 -2.76
CA ILE A 172 -7.73 -18.50 -3.10
C ILE A 172 -8.84 -19.45 -2.64
N ASN A 173 -9.28 -19.30 -1.38
CA ASN A 173 -10.36 -20.12 -0.83
C ASN A 173 -11.69 -19.90 -1.54
N ALA A 174 -12.00 -18.63 -1.88
CA ALA A 174 -13.19 -18.29 -2.66
C ALA A 174 -13.16 -18.92 -4.07
N LEU A 175 -12.01 -18.83 -4.76
CA LEU A 175 -11.83 -19.44 -6.10
C LEU A 175 -11.87 -20.98 -6.06
N ALA A 176 -11.36 -21.60 -5.00
CA ALA A 176 -11.36 -23.03 -4.82
C ALA A 176 -12.71 -23.58 -4.32
N GLY A 177 -13.64 -22.73 -3.86
CA GLY A 177 -14.91 -23.12 -3.25
C GLY A 177 -14.75 -23.94 -1.96
N ARG A 178 -13.55 -23.96 -1.37
CA ARG A 178 -13.20 -24.68 -0.14
C ARG A 178 -11.98 -24.08 0.53
N THR A 179 -11.78 -24.37 1.81
CA THR A 179 -10.59 -23.93 2.55
C THR A 179 -9.38 -24.77 2.13
N VAL A 180 -8.49 -24.18 1.35
CA VAL A 180 -7.21 -24.76 0.89
C VAL A 180 -6.01 -23.95 1.35
N ALA A 181 -6.19 -22.65 1.66
CA ALA A 181 -5.17 -21.76 2.17
C ALA A 181 -5.54 -21.27 3.58
N ILE A 182 -4.54 -21.18 4.46
CA ILE A 182 -4.74 -20.69 5.83
C ILE A 182 -4.95 -19.17 5.76
N THR A 183 -6.05 -18.69 6.35
CA THR A 183 -6.37 -17.27 6.47
C THR A 183 -6.03 -16.77 7.87
N GLY A 184 -5.66 -15.50 8.00
CA GLY A 184 -5.42 -14.85 9.29
C GLY A 184 -5.07 -13.37 9.13
N ASN A 185 -5.37 -12.59 10.16
CA ASN A 185 -5.13 -11.13 10.19
C ASN A 185 -3.69 -10.76 10.60
N GLN A 186 -2.78 -11.75 10.68
CA GLN A 186 -1.38 -11.50 10.98
C GLN A 186 -0.53 -11.66 9.70
N PRO A 187 0.47 -10.78 9.48
CA PRO A 187 1.39 -10.92 8.35
C PRO A 187 2.15 -12.25 8.40
N ALA A 188 2.37 -12.87 7.22
CA ALA A 188 3.15 -14.09 7.04
C ALA A 188 2.48 -15.41 7.50
N VAL A 189 1.17 -15.55 7.30
CA VAL A 189 0.42 -16.79 7.60
C VAL A 189 0.81 -17.92 6.63
N THR A 190 0.90 -17.65 5.33
CA THR A 190 1.36 -18.62 4.31
C THR A 190 2.88 -18.69 4.33
N ARG A 191 3.41 -19.90 4.58
CA ARG A 191 4.86 -20.13 4.74
C ARG A 191 5.52 -20.85 3.58
N GLN A 192 4.75 -21.55 2.72
CA GLN A 192 5.25 -22.35 1.61
C GLN A 192 4.38 -22.18 0.37
N GLN A 193 5.00 -22.30 -0.81
CA GLN A 193 4.29 -22.30 -2.07
C GLN A 193 3.42 -23.56 -2.20
N GLN A 194 2.15 -23.40 -2.56
CA GLN A 194 1.21 -24.48 -2.78
C GLN A 194 0.60 -24.41 -4.18
N ARG A 195 0.41 -25.56 -4.84
CA ARG A 195 -0.30 -25.64 -6.13
C ARG A 195 -1.71 -26.11 -5.91
N ILE A 196 -2.67 -25.38 -6.45
CA ILE A 196 -4.10 -25.62 -6.31
C ILE A 196 -4.68 -25.80 -7.72
N ASN A 197 -5.22 -26.95 -8.01
CA ASN A 197 -5.94 -27.18 -9.25
C ASN A 197 -7.37 -26.64 -9.06
N LEU A 198 -7.72 -25.62 -9.82
CA LEU A 198 -9.09 -25.14 -9.91
C LEU A 198 -9.76 -25.93 -11.05
N ASP A 199 -10.97 -26.45 -10.83
CA ASP A 199 -11.66 -27.34 -11.77
C ASP A 199 -12.10 -26.63 -13.07
N ASN A 200 -11.78 -25.36 -13.23
CA ASN A 200 -12.11 -24.51 -14.36
C ASN A 200 -10.96 -24.33 -15.39
N GLY A 201 -9.98 -25.24 -15.43
CA GLY A 201 -8.87 -25.20 -16.38
C GLY A 201 -7.68 -24.33 -15.94
N ILE A 202 -7.66 -23.85 -14.69
CA ILE A 202 -6.59 -23.01 -14.13
C ILE A 202 -5.84 -23.78 -13.05
N LEU A 203 -4.50 -23.71 -13.10
CA LEU A 203 -3.59 -24.20 -12.08
C LEU A 203 -3.02 -23.00 -11.33
N LEU A 204 -3.50 -22.76 -10.12
CA LEU A 204 -3.11 -21.64 -9.27
C LEU A 204 -1.95 -22.04 -8.36
N SER A 205 -0.89 -21.26 -8.36
CA SER A 205 0.21 -21.36 -7.39
C SER A 205 0.08 -20.25 -6.35
N ASP A 206 -0.11 -20.64 -5.08
CA ASP A 206 -0.11 -19.69 -3.94
C ASP A 206 1.32 -19.34 -3.55
N THR A 207 1.54 -18.09 -3.18
CA THR A 207 2.82 -17.63 -2.67
C THR A 207 2.67 -16.95 -1.30
N PRO A 208 3.69 -17.05 -0.43
CA PRO A 208 3.71 -16.23 0.77
C PRO A 208 3.55 -14.74 0.45
N GLY A 209 2.91 -14.00 1.35
CA GLY A 209 2.90 -12.54 1.26
C GLY A 209 4.31 -11.99 1.42
N ILE A 210 4.81 -11.28 0.42
CA ILE A 210 6.14 -10.70 0.46
C ILE A 210 6.10 -9.18 0.28
N LEU A 211 6.85 -8.50 1.11
CA LEU A 211 7.29 -7.13 0.87
C LEU A 211 8.66 -7.14 0.19
N TRP A 212 9.23 -6.00 -0.04
CA TRP A 212 10.59 -5.84 -0.57
C TRP A 212 11.52 -5.30 0.52
N PRO A 213 12.84 -5.55 0.41
CA PRO A 213 13.78 -5.28 1.50
C PRO A 213 13.86 -3.81 1.92
N LYS A 214 13.54 -2.90 1.00
CA LYS A 214 13.63 -1.46 1.25
C LYS A 214 12.46 -0.75 0.58
N VAL A 215 11.59 -0.16 1.39
CA VAL A 215 10.56 0.77 0.92
C VAL A 215 11.23 2.12 0.66
N GLU A 216 11.37 2.50 -0.61
CA GLU A 216 12.11 3.71 -1.00
C GLU A 216 11.30 4.97 -0.74
N ASN A 217 10.00 4.92 -1.00
CA ASN A 217 9.06 5.99 -0.65
C ASN A 217 8.65 5.87 0.82
N PRO A 218 9.06 6.79 1.71
CA PRO A 218 8.68 6.73 3.12
C PRO A 218 7.17 6.74 3.35
N HIS A 219 6.41 7.49 2.52
CA HIS A 219 4.95 7.55 2.62
C HIS A 219 4.30 6.20 2.35
N SER A 220 4.84 5.42 1.40
CA SER A 220 4.39 4.04 1.19
C SER A 220 4.57 3.17 2.43
N GLY A 221 5.66 3.36 3.18
CA GLY A 221 5.88 2.67 4.45
C GLY A 221 4.79 2.96 5.48
N PHE A 222 4.40 4.22 5.64
CA PHE A 222 3.30 4.62 6.52
C PHE A 222 1.95 4.08 6.07
N ARG A 223 1.65 4.11 4.77
CA ARG A 223 0.40 3.56 4.20
C ARG A 223 0.30 2.04 4.39
N LEU A 224 1.40 1.32 4.18
CA LEU A 224 1.49 -0.12 4.46
C LEU A 224 1.26 -0.44 5.94
N ALA A 225 1.79 0.38 6.83
CA ALA A 225 1.57 0.26 8.26
C ALA A 225 0.11 0.59 8.64
N ALA A 226 -0.44 1.70 8.12
CA ALA A 226 -1.81 2.11 8.38
C ALA A 226 -2.83 1.04 7.97
N THR A 227 -2.63 0.34 6.86
CA THR A 227 -3.53 -0.71 6.36
C THR A 227 -3.25 -2.12 6.90
N GLY A 228 -2.20 -2.28 7.74
CA GLY A 228 -1.88 -3.53 8.42
C GLY A 228 -1.08 -4.52 7.58
N ALA A 229 -0.41 -4.08 6.51
CA ALA A 229 0.52 -4.92 5.74
C ALA A 229 1.85 -5.15 6.49
N ILE A 230 2.20 -4.25 7.38
CA ILE A 230 3.35 -4.32 8.28
C ILE A 230 2.88 -4.74 9.68
N LYS A 231 3.68 -5.55 10.35
CA LYS A 231 3.35 -6.03 11.70
C LYS A 231 3.35 -4.86 12.70
N ASP A 232 2.34 -4.78 13.56
CA ASP A 232 2.17 -3.70 14.53
C ASP A 232 3.39 -3.50 15.46
N THR A 233 4.14 -4.56 15.73
CA THR A 233 5.38 -4.48 16.53
C THR A 233 6.56 -3.82 15.78
N ALA A 234 6.41 -3.53 14.51
CA ALA A 234 7.45 -2.91 13.68
C ALA A 234 7.12 -1.45 13.30
N MET A 235 6.08 -0.87 13.91
CA MET A 235 5.67 0.52 13.70
C MET A 235 5.39 1.23 15.02
N ASP A 236 5.41 2.58 15.00
CA ASP A 236 4.86 3.41 16.05
C ASP A 236 3.45 3.88 15.64
N TYR A 237 2.46 3.62 16.49
CA TYR A 237 1.07 4.01 16.22
C TYR A 237 0.86 5.52 16.21
N ILE A 238 1.67 6.27 16.98
CA ILE A 238 1.57 7.74 17.00
C ILE A 238 2.01 8.30 15.64
N ASP A 239 3.15 7.85 15.14
CA ASP A 239 3.68 8.30 13.85
C ASP A 239 2.74 7.95 12.69
N VAL A 240 2.23 6.71 12.66
CA VAL A 240 1.28 6.26 11.63
C VAL A 240 -0.06 6.99 11.75
N GLY A 241 -0.51 7.27 12.98
CA GLY A 241 -1.71 8.04 13.25
C GLY A 241 -1.60 9.48 12.74
N PHE A 242 -0.49 10.16 13.03
CA PHE A 242 -0.24 11.52 12.54
C PHE A 242 -0.18 11.58 11.01
N PHE A 243 0.59 10.69 10.38
CA PHE A 243 0.64 10.60 8.93
C PHE A 243 -0.76 10.42 8.31
N SER A 244 -1.56 9.51 8.90
CA SER A 244 -2.90 9.23 8.39
C SER A 244 -3.83 10.43 8.55
N ILE A 245 -3.83 11.08 9.71
CA ILE A 245 -4.75 12.18 9.97
C ILE A 245 -4.41 13.43 9.14
N GLU A 246 -3.13 13.71 8.87
CA GLU A 246 -2.70 14.80 7.98
C GLU A 246 -3.28 14.65 6.56
N TYR A 247 -3.36 13.41 6.06
CA TYR A 247 -4.00 13.13 4.79
C TYR A 247 -5.54 13.25 4.90
N LEU A 248 -6.12 12.67 5.95
CA LEU A 248 -7.58 12.59 6.13
C LEU A 248 -8.23 13.96 6.33
N ILE A 249 -7.56 14.90 7.02
CA ILE A 249 -8.05 16.28 7.18
C ILE A 249 -8.30 16.94 5.81
N LYS A 250 -7.42 16.68 4.86
CA LYS A 250 -7.47 17.32 3.53
C LYS A 250 -8.41 16.58 2.58
N ALA A 251 -8.29 15.25 2.56
CA ALA A 251 -8.97 14.42 1.58
C ALA A 251 -10.40 14.03 2.00
N TYR A 252 -10.63 13.80 3.29
CA TYR A 252 -11.89 13.25 3.83
C TYR A 252 -12.33 13.98 5.11
N PRO A 253 -12.38 15.33 5.15
CA PRO A 253 -12.71 16.08 6.36
C PRO A 253 -14.11 15.71 6.90
N ASP A 254 -15.09 15.52 6.02
CA ASP A 254 -16.47 15.23 6.42
C ASP A 254 -16.61 13.87 7.08
N LEU A 255 -15.84 12.86 6.65
CA LEU A 255 -15.83 11.54 7.30
C LEU A 255 -15.28 11.62 8.73
N ILE A 256 -14.21 12.41 8.94
CA ILE A 256 -13.63 12.63 10.25
C ILE A 256 -14.59 13.39 11.18
N LYS A 257 -15.20 14.47 10.67
CA LYS A 257 -16.20 15.24 11.42
C LYS A 257 -17.37 14.34 11.86
N ALA A 258 -17.96 13.63 10.93
CA ALA A 258 -19.10 12.75 11.19
C ALA A 258 -18.75 11.64 12.20
N ARG A 259 -17.57 11.00 12.03
CA ARG A 259 -17.17 9.88 12.89
C ARG A 259 -16.90 10.27 14.32
N TYR A 260 -16.27 11.41 14.56
CA TYR A 260 -15.85 11.84 15.89
C TYR A 260 -16.76 12.94 16.49
N ASN A 261 -17.80 13.33 15.77
CA ASN A 261 -18.71 14.42 16.16
C ASN A 261 -17.91 15.70 16.47
N LEU A 262 -17.13 16.13 15.48
CA LEU A 262 -16.32 17.33 15.56
C LEU A 262 -17.05 18.54 14.97
N ASP A 263 -16.63 19.73 15.38
CA ASP A 263 -17.15 20.99 14.88
C ASP A 263 -16.75 21.22 13.40
N ASP A 264 -17.39 22.18 12.73
CA ASP A 264 -17.16 22.46 11.31
C ASP A 264 -15.72 22.93 11.03
N ASP A 265 -15.13 23.65 11.95
CA ASP A 265 -13.73 24.12 11.85
C ASP A 265 -12.77 23.07 12.44
N LEU A 266 -12.24 22.20 11.59
CA LEU A 266 -11.22 21.25 12.03
C LEU A 266 -9.89 21.96 12.33
N PRO A 267 -9.15 21.55 13.38
CA PRO A 267 -7.79 21.99 13.60
C PRO A 267 -6.91 21.71 12.37
N GLU A 268 -6.08 22.68 11.99
CA GLU A 268 -5.08 22.48 10.91
C GLU A 268 -3.94 21.54 11.35
N SER A 269 -3.73 21.42 12.66
CA SER A 269 -2.67 20.61 13.25
C SER A 269 -3.14 19.17 13.47
N ALA A 270 -2.44 18.21 12.88
CA ALA A 270 -2.67 16.77 13.11
C ALA A 270 -2.65 16.39 14.61
N ILE A 271 -1.76 17.03 15.39
CA ILE A 271 -1.63 16.79 16.83
C ILE A 271 -2.90 17.24 17.57
N GLU A 272 -3.36 18.46 17.30
CA GLU A 272 -4.55 19.03 17.94
C GLU A 272 -5.80 18.18 17.62
N LEU A 273 -5.91 17.72 16.36
CA LEU A 273 -7.03 16.88 15.95
C LEU A 273 -6.98 15.50 16.61
N ILE A 274 -5.81 14.85 16.70
CA ILE A 274 -5.68 13.57 17.42
C ILE A 274 -5.97 13.75 18.92
N GLU A 275 -5.57 14.89 19.52
CA GLU A 275 -5.94 15.20 20.89
C GLU A 275 -7.45 15.36 21.05
N GLU A 276 -8.11 16.04 20.13
CA GLU A 276 -9.55 16.21 20.17
C GLU A 276 -10.28 14.90 20.02
N ILE A 277 -9.90 14.07 19.04
CA ILE A 277 -10.40 12.70 18.88
C ILE A 277 -10.18 11.91 20.18
N GLY A 278 -9.00 12.02 20.78
CA GLY A 278 -8.67 11.37 22.04
C GLY A 278 -9.58 11.79 23.20
N ARG A 279 -9.92 13.10 23.32
CA ARG A 279 -10.89 13.59 24.32
C ARG A 279 -12.28 13.03 24.05
N LYS A 280 -12.77 13.08 22.80
CA LYS A 280 -14.09 12.54 22.41
C LYS A 280 -14.19 11.03 22.65
N ARG A 281 -13.07 10.29 22.53
CA ARG A 281 -13.00 8.83 22.73
C ARG A 281 -12.60 8.41 24.15
N GLY A 282 -12.42 9.36 25.08
CA GLY A 282 -12.04 9.07 26.45
C GLY A 282 -10.63 8.51 26.61
N CYS A 283 -9.73 8.82 25.69
CA CYS A 283 -8.32 8.41 25.73
C CYS A 283 -7.53 9.34 26.66
N LEU A 284 -7.80 9.28 27.98
CA LEU A 284 -7.16 10.15 28.95
C LEU A 284 -6.17 9.37 29.84
N LYS A 285 -5.08 10.04 30.19
CA LYS A 285 -4.10 9.65 31.23
C LYS A 285 -4.35 10.40 32.50
N GLY A 286 -3.66 10.02 33.59
CA GLY A 286 -3.66 10.77 34.86
C GLY A 286 -3.37 12.24 34.66
N GLY A 287 -4.14 13.11 35.32
CA GLY A 287 -4.02 14.57 35.17
C GLY A 287 -4.72 15.15 33.94
N GLY A 288 -5.64 14.41 33.30
CA GLY A 288 -6.48 14.91 32.20
C GLY A 288 -5.77 15.07 30.84
N ARG A 289 -4.53 14.61 30.71
CA ARG A 289 -3.78 14.64 29.45
C ARG A 289 -4.28 13.55 28.51
N VAL A 290 -4.33 13.86 27.21
CA VAL A 290 -4.70 12.87 26.18
C VAL A 290 -3.60 11.82 26.02
N ASP A 291 -4.00 10.56 25.92
CA ASP A 291 -3.14 9.45 25.54
C ASP A 291 -3.10 9.37 24.01
N LEU A 292 -2.14 10.03 23.38
CA LEU A 292 -1.97 10.07 21.92
C LEU A 292 -1.81 8.66 21.33
N HIS A 293 -1.14 7.75 22.04
CA HIS A 293 -0.99 6.37 21.55
C HIS A 293 -2.35 5.66 21.47
N LYS A 294 -3.19 5.74 22.51
CA LYS A 294 -4.54 5.16 22.47
C LYS A 294 -5.41 5.78 21.40
N ALA A 295 -5.35 7.11 21.25
CA ALA A 295 -6.11 7.84 20.21
C ALA A 295 -5.68 7.38 18.82
N SER A 296 -4.37 7.27 18.55
CA SER A 296 -3.83 6.78 17.27
C SER A 296 -4.20 5.32 17.01
N VAL A 297 -4.17 4.45 18.03
CA VAL A 297 -4.63 3.05 17.91
C VAL A 297 -6.09 2.97 17.49
N ILE A 298 -6.97 3.81 18.07
CA ILE A 298 -8.39 3.86 17.68
C ILE A 298 -8.51 4.31 16.24
N LEU A 299 -7.89 5.43 15.86
CA LEU A 299 -7.92 5.98 14.51
C LEU A 299 -7.49 4.93 13.46
N ILE A 300 -6.34 4.29 13.68
CA ILE A 300 -5.80 3.31 12.74
C ILE A 300 -6.69 2.05 12.66
N ASN A 301 -7.24 1.57 13.77
CA ASN A 301 -8.16 0.44 13.74
C ASN A 301 -9.48 0.78 13.04
N GLU A 302 -10.03 1.99 13.23
CA GLU A 302 -11.23 2.44 12.55
C GLU A 302 -11.00 2.65 11.05
N LEU A 303 -9.81 3.10 10.63
CA LEU A 303 -9.38 3.12 9.23
C LEU A 303 -9.28 1.71 8.63
N ARG A 304 -8.68 0.77 9.36
CA ARG A 304 -8.49 -0.61 8.90
C ARG A 304 -9.79 -1.37 8.69
N ASN A 305 -10.78 -1.16 9.53
CA ASN A 305 -12.05 -1.88 9.49
C ASN A 305 -13.19 -1.12 8.78
N GLY A 306 -12.90 0.05 8.19
CA GLY A 306 -13.88 0.83 7.43
C GLY A 306 -14.87 1.64 8.29
N THR A 307 -14.70 1.69 9.60
CA THR A 307 -15.58 2.48 10.49
C THR A 307 -15.51 3.99 10.19
N LEU A 308 -14.40 4.47 9.65
CA LEU A 308 -14.24 5.87 9.20
C LEU A 308 -14.95 6.16 7.88
N GLY A 309 -15.38 5.14 7.14
CA GLY A 309 -15.93 5.22 5.80
C GLY A 309 -14.96 4.67 4.73
N ASN A 310 -15.36 4.84 3.48
CA ASN A 310 -14.58 4.37 2.34
C ASN A 310 -13.44 5.36 2.03
N ILE A 311 -12.20 4.93 2.22
CA ILE A 311 -11.03 5.79 2.18
C ILE A 311 -9.95 5.16 1.31
N THR A 312 -9.39 5.94 0.38
CA THR A 312 -8.17 5.60 -0.36
C THR A 312 -7.10 6.63 -0.03
N LEU A 313 -5.92 6.16 0.40
CA LEU A 313 -4.81 7.00 0.90
C LEU A 313 -3.86 7.45 -0.22
N GLU A 314 -4.23 7.23 -1.47
CA GLU A 314 -3.38 7.47 -2.64
C GLU A 314 -4.18 7.98 -3.84
N HIS A 315 -3.57 8.92 -4.56
CA HIS A 315 -4.03 9.37 -5.87
C HIS A 315 -2.89 9.18 -6.90
N PRO A 316 -3.16 8.78 -8.16
CA PRO A 316 -2.09 8.55 -9.14
C PRO A 316 -1.15 9.75 -9.34
N ASP A 317 -1.67 10.97 -9.40
CA ASP A 317 -0.85 12.17 -9.61
C ASP A 317 0.01 12.50 -8.40
N MET A 318 -0.53 12.34 -7.17
CA MET A 318 0.23 12.48 -5.92
C MET A 318 1.43 11.53 -5.88
N ILE A 319 1.26 10.29 -6.32
CA ILE A 319 2.35 9.30 -6.35
C ILE A 319 3.43 9.73 -7.35
N THR A 320 3.06 10.30 -8.48
CA THR A 320 4.03 10.80 -9.47
C THR A 320 4.91 11.87 -8.85
N GLU A 321 4.34 12.81 -8.11
CA GLU A 321 5.09 13.86 -7.40
C GLU A 321 5.98 13.29 -6.28
N GLU A 322 5.46 12.36 -5.49
CA GLU A 322 6.24 11.68 -4.44
C GLU A 322 7.46 10.96 -5.03
N LEU A 323 7.32 10.27 -6.16
CA LEU A 323 8.42 9.56 -6.80
C LEU A 323 9.51 10.52 -7.31
N ILE A 324 9.14 11.67 -7.83
CA ILE A 324 10.09 12.72 -8.21
C ILE A 324 10.90 13.17 -6.98
N ASN A 325 10.21 13.44 -5.85
CA ASN A 325 10.84 13.86 -4.61
C ASN A 325 11.78 12.78 -4.03
N VAL A 326 11.38 11.51 -4.12
CA VAL A 326 12.22 10.36 -3.71
C VAL A 326 13.49 10.27 -4.57
N ALA A 327 13.37 10.46 -5.89
CA ALA A 327 14.53 10.44 -6.80
C ALA A 327 15.51 11.56 -6.44
N ILE A 328 15.04 12.80 -6.29
CA ILE A 328 15.86 13.95 -5.90
C ILE A 328 16.55 13.71 -4.54
N ALA A 329 15.83 13.18 -3.56
CA ALA A 329 16.40 12.88 -2.25
C ALA A 329 17.47 11.77 -2.31
N SER A 330 17.29 10.78 -3.18
CA SER A 330 18.24 9.70 -3.41
C SER A 330 19.55 10.20 -4.04
N GLU A 331 19.44 11.08 -5.04
CA GLU A 331 20.58 11.72 -5.69
C GLU A 331 21.41 12.53 -4.66
N ARG A 332 20.76 13.40 -3.89
CA ARG A 332 21.43 14.19 -2.82
C ARG A 332 22.17 13.30 -1.82
N LYS A 333 21.53 12.21 -1.35
CA LYS A 333 22.17 11.25 -0.43
C LYS A 333 23.39 10.57 -1.06
N THR A 334 23.35 10.33 -2.35
CA THR A 334 24.48 9.72 -3.09
C THR A 334 25.65 10.69 -3.20
N GLU A 335 25.37 11.95 -3.57
CA GLU A 335 26.37 13.02 -3.64
C GLU A 335 27.05 13.27 -2.27
N GLU A 336 26.26 13.32 -1.20
CA GLU A 336 26.79 13.46 0.18
C GLU A 336 27.71 12.29 0.56
N LYS A 337 27.35 11.05 0.19
CA LYS A 337 28.18 9.87 0.45
C LYS A 337 29.52 9.95 -0.32
N ILE A 338 29.48 10.38 -1.57
CA ILE A 338 30.67 10.57 -2.38
C ILE A 338 31.56 11.64 -1.75
N LYS A 339 30.99 12.79 -1.41
CA LYS A 339 31.72 13.90 -0.75
C LYS A 339 32.38 13.47 0.56
N LYS A 340 31.63 12.78 1.43
CA LYS A 340 32.16 12.24 2.69
C LYS A 340 33.27 11.22 2.46
N LYS A 341 33.19 10.39 1.41
CA LYS A 341 34.24 9.41 1.05
C LYS A 341 35.49 10.11 0.58
N GLU A 342 35.36 11.16 -0.23
CA GLU A 342 36.50 11.97 -0.69
C GLU A 342 37.20 12.73 0.45
N GLU A 343 36.41 13.32 1.36
CA GLU A 343 36.95 13.99 2.54
C GLU A 343 37.73 13.03 3.45
N ARG A 344 37.17 11.81 3.69
CA ARG A 344 37.86 10.77 4.43
C ARG A 344 39.17 10.36 3.76
N ARG A 345 39.18 10.22 2.42
CA ARG A 345 40.39 9.92 1.64
C ARG A 345 41.44 11.04 1.76
N LYS A 346 41.00 12.30 1.65
CA LYS A 346 41.91 13.47 1.82
C LYS A 346 42.49 13.53 3.23
N ARG A 347 41.71 13.30 4.29
CA ARG A 347 42.19 13.23 5.68
C ARG A 347 43.20 12.10 5.88
N TYR A 348 42.92 10.91 5.35
CA TYR A 348 43.82 9.77 5.43
C TYR A 348 45.18 10.05 4.77
N LEU A 349 45.17 10.65 3.58
CA LEU A 349 46.39 11.02 2.86
C LEU A 349 47.22 12.11 3.57
N LYS A 350 46.52 13.05 4.24
CA LYS A 350 47.19 14.11 5.03
C LYS A 350 47.87 13.56 6.30
N ASN A 351 47.26 12.56 6.95
CA ASN A 351 47.81 11.94 8.16
C ASN A 351 48.94 10.91 7.87
N LYS A 352 49.14 10.54 6.61
CA LYS A 352 50.18 9.59 6.18
C LYS A 352 51.46 10.30 5.71
N ARG A 353 51.44 11.62 5.63
CA ARG A 353 52.62 12.50 5.43
C ARG A 353 53.11 13.04 6.77
#